data_45631c2217e51077e37d5d485d31bab6
#
_entry.id   45631c2217e51077e37d5d485d31bab6
#
_cell.length_a   1.000
_cell.length_b   1.000
_cell.length_c   1.000
_cell.angle_alpha   90.00
_cell.angle_beta   90.00
_cell.angle_gamma   90.00
#
_symmetry.space_group_name_H-M   'P 1'
#
loop_
_entity.id
_entity.type
_entity.pdbx_description
1 polymer ?
#
loop_
_entity_poly.entity_id
_entity_poly.type
_entity_poly.pdbx_seq_one_letter_code
_entity_poly.pdbx_strand_id
1 'polypeptide(L)'
;MINDSLLDVNNSYSGNKWSLRSKDEELISSIQKDSQIDYITARIIAGRKIDLADVQDFLNPSLRKLLPDPSSMQDMDKAAKIIFNAIKGNKKITIFADYDVDGATSAAQLVKWARNFEVELEIYVPDRIREGYGPSIEAFNHLKKNGSDLVITVDCGAAAYSALVAAQALDLSIVVIDHHLMDADMPPAEALVNPNRIDDSSKLNHLAAAGVTFMLLVALNREARAQNFKNIPDLFDYLDLAALGTICDVVPLKGLNRAIVKQGLKVFSRESNIGLKSLMVETNTKSPITPYHCGFVLGPRINAGGRIGKANIGAELLSTENRQLAIKYAQELDRVNSERRILQDKI
;
A
#
# COMPACT_ATOMS: atom_id res chain seq x y z
N MET A 1 -17.53 -4.79 -44.69
CA MET A 1 -16.88 -4.39 -43.43
C MET A 1 -17.88 -4.72 -42.32
N ILE A 2 -17.58 -5.68 -41.49
CA ILE A 2 -18.42 -6.06 -40.34
C ILE A 2 -18.41 -4.85 -39.38
N ASN A 3 -19.58 -4.31 -39.10
CA ASN A 3 -19.72 -3.20 -38.17
C ASN A 3 -19.27 -3.69 -36.76
N ASP A 4 -18.17 -3.13 -36.28
CA ASP A 4 -17.48 -3.56 -35.05
C ASP A 4 -17.97 -2.80 -33.81
N SER A 5 -19.06 -2.06 -33.94
CA SER A 5 -19.65 -1.27 -32.89
C SER A 5 -20.70 -2.04 -32.10
N LEU A 6 -20.69 -1.88 -30.78
CA LEU A 6 -21.72 -2.41 -29.89
C LEU A 6 -23.01 -1.59 -30.11
N LEU A 7 -24.14 -2.29 -30.30
CA LEU A 7 -25.47 -1.69 -30.55
C LEU A 7 -25.47 -0.67 -31.72
N ASP A 8 -24.60 -0.89 -32.73
CA ASP A 8 -24.40 -0.01 -33.88
C ASP A 8 -24.01 1.43 -33.53
N VAL A 9 -23.54 1.68 -32.30
CA VAL A 9 -23.11 3.01 -31.88
C VAL A 9 -21.68 3.28 -32.35
N ASN A 10 -21.56 3.88 -33.51
CA ASN A 10 -20.28 4.34 -34.07
C ASN A 10 -19.91 5.75 -33.60
N ASN A 11 -20.90 6.54 -33.17
CA ASN A 11 -20.72 7.89 -32.64
C ASN A 11 -21.81 8.15 -31.60
N SER A 12 -21.46 8.09 -30.31
CA SER A 12 -22.38 8.39 -29.22
C SER A 12 -22.55 9.90 -29.04
N TYR A 13 -23.44 10.32 -28.13
CA TYR A 13 -23.62 11.74 -27.80
C TYR A 13 -22.32 12.45 -27.41
N SER A 14 -21.39 11.71 -26.77
CA SER A 14 -20.06 12.21 -26.41
C SER A 14 -18.97 12.00 -27.47
N GLY A 15 -19.36 11.65 -28.70
CA GLY A 15 -18.42 11.48 -29.82
C GLY A 15 -17.63 10.15 -29.81
N ASN A 16 -17.99 9.19 -28.96
CA ASN A 16 -17.24 7.94 -28.80
C ASN A 16 -17.91 6.76 -29.53
N LYS A 17 -17.10 5.90 -30.13
CA LYS A 17 -17.53 4.59 -30.62
C LYS A 17 -17.60 3.60 -29.45
N TRP A 18 -18.68 2.83 -29.40
CA TRP A 18 -18.81 1.75 -28.42
C TRP A 18 -18.31 0.43 -29.00
N SER A 19 -17.48 -0.26 -28.25
CA SER A 19 -16.97 -1.59 -28.62
C SER A 19 -16.94 -2.53 -27.42
N LEU A 20 -17.10 -3.82 -27.66
CA LEU A 20 -16.91 -4.84 -26.63
C LEU A 20 -15.43 -5.00 -26.31
N ARG A 21 -15.08 -5.13 -25.04
CA ARG A 21 -13.70 -5.43 -24.59
C ARG A 21 -13.28 -6.85 -24.95
N SER A 22 -14.22 -7.79 -24.96
CA SER A 22 -14.02 -9.15 -25.44
C SER A 22 -15.15 -9.55 -26.38
N LYS A 23 -14.78 -10.24 -27.47
CA LYS A 23 -15.69 -10.85 -28.45
C LYS A 23 -15.61 -12.35 -28.45
N ASP A 24 -14.83 -12.92 -27.55
CA ASP A 24 -14.59 -14.36 -27.41
C ASP A 24 -15.78 -14.99 -26.71
N GLU A 25 -16.80 -15.37 -27.48
CA GLU A 25 -18.01 -16.01 -26.96
C GLU A 25 -17.75 -17.43 -26.43
N GLU A 26 -16.72 -18.12 -26.93
CA GLU A 26 -16.34 -19.43 -26.42
C GLU A 26 -15.77 -19.30 -25.00
N LEU A 27 -14.85 -18.36 -24.78
CA LEU A 27 -14.32 -18.05 -23.46
C LEU A 27 -15.43 -17.61 -22.49
N ILE A 28 -16.33 -16.72 -22.94
CA ILE A 28 -17.45 -16.25 -22.12
C ILE A 28 -18.34 -17.42 -21.70
N SER A 29 -18.70 -18.29 -22.64
CA SER A 29 -19.54 -19.47 -22.37
C SER A 29 -18.84 -20.44 -21.42
N SER A 30 -17.53 -20.67 -21.58
CA SER A 30 -16.74 -21.51 -20.67
C SER A 30 -16.72 -20.92 -19.25
N ILE A 31 -16.43 -19.63 -19.10
CA ILE A 31 -16.45 -18.93 -17.80
C ILE A 31 -17.83 -19.04 -17.15
N GLN A 32 -18.91 -18.82 -17.91
CA GLN A 32 -20.29 -18.90 -17.42
C GLN A 32 -20.60 -20.29 -16.89
N LYS A 33 -20.28 -21.32 -17.65
CA LYS A 33 -20.58 -22.72 -17.31
C LYS A 33 -19.77 -23.21 -16.12
N ASP A 34 -18.44 -22.96 -16.14
CA ASP A 34 -17.53 -23.49 -15.12
C ASP A 34 -17.68 -22.76 -13.77
N SER A 35 -18.09 -21.50 -13.81
CA SER A 35 -18.25 -20.68 -12.60
C SER A 35 -19.70 -20.53 -12.15
N GLN A 36 -20.68 -21.06 -12.91
CA GLN A 36 -22.11 -20.97 -12.63
C GLN A 36 -22.58 -19.52 -12.37
N ILE A 37 -22.09 -18.59 -13.19
CA ILE A 37 -22.44 -17.14 -13.12
C ILE A 37 -23.27 -16.74 -14.33
N ASP A 38 -23.87 -15.55 -14.26
CA ASP A 38 -24.64 -15.01 -15.38
C ASP A 38 -23.71 -14.58 -16.55
N TYR A 39 -24.29 -14.47 -17.73
CA TYR A 39 -23.59 -14.12 -18.96
C TYR A 39 -22.89 -12.76 -18.90
N ILE A 40 -23.52 -11.74 -18.27
CA ILE A 40 -22.96 -10.39 -18.18
C ILE A 40 -21.71 -10.40 -17.30
N THR A 41 -21.76 -11.08 -16.17
CA THR A 41 -20.61 -11.26 -15.27
C THR A 41 -19.47 -12.00 -15.97
N ALA A 42 -19.78 -13.09 -16.69
CA ALA A 42 -18.79 -13.84 -17.47
C ALA A 42 -18.13 -12.96 -18.55
N ARG A 43 -18.91 -12.16 -19.26
CA ARG A 43 -18.41 -11.20 -20.26
C ARG A 43 -17.51 -10.12 -19.65
N ILE A 44 -17.85 -9.61 -18.46
CA ILE A 44 -17.00 -8.65 -17.73
C ILE A 44 -15.66 -9.28 -17.37
N ILE A 45 -15.66 -10.54 -16.90
CA ILE A 45 -14.44 -11.27 -16.53
C ILE A 45 -13.56 -11.51 -17.75
N ALA A 46 -14.14 -11.98 -18.86
CA ALA A 46 -13.43 -12.16 -20.13
C ALA A 46 -12.84 -10.83 -20.63
N GLY A 47 -13.60 -9.74 -20.55
CA GLY A 47 -13.15 -8.39 -20.92
C GLY A 47 -12.03 -7.84 -20.01
N ARG A 48 -11.83 -8.39 -18.82
CA ARG A 48 -10.72 -8.10 -17.91
C ARG A 48 -9.49 -8.97 -18.15
N LYS A 49 -9.56 -9.90 -19.10
CA LYS A 49 -8.48 -10.83 -19.45
C LYS A 49 -8.02 -11.65 -18.24
N ILE A 50 -8.97 -12.12 -17.44
CA ILE A 50 -8.70 -13.07 -16.36
C ILE A 50 -8.62 -14.46 -16.98
N ASP A 51 -7.52 -15.17 -16.73
CA ASP A 51 -7.33 -16.52 -17.21
C ASP A 51 -8.39 -17.47 -16.63
N LEU A 52 -8.88 -18.41 -17.41
CA LEU A 52 -9.95 -19.32 -17.00
C LEU A 52 -9.62 -20.03 -15.67
N ALA A 53 -8.36 -20.42 -15.47
CA ALA A 53 -7.90 -21.05 -14.24
C ALA A 53 -8.02 -20.14 -13.01
N ASP A 54 -7.96 -18.81 -13.19
CA ASP A 54 -7.97 -17.84 -12.10
C ASP A 54 -9.36 -17.28 -11.81
N VAL A 55 -10.38 -17.61 -12.62
CA VAL A 55 -11.74 -17.06 -12.48
C VAL A 55 -12.32 -17.32 -11.10
N GLN A 56 -12.17 -18.53 -10.57
CA GLN A 56 -12.70 -18.86 -9.24
C GLN A 56 -12.02 -18.05 -8.13
N ASP A 57 -10.71 -17.84 -8.20
CA ASP A 57 -9.96 -17.02 -7.25
C ASP A 57 -10.27 -15.54 -7.42
N PHE A 58 -10.57 -15.10 -8.64
CA PHE A 58 -11.02 -13.73 -8.89
C PHE A 58 -12.40 -13.47 -8.29
N LEU A 59 -13.34 -14.40 -8.41
CA LEU A 59 -14.69 -14.31 -7.84
C LEU A 59 -14.67 -14.42 -6.31
N ASN A 60 -13.91 -15.39 -5.79
CA ASN A 60 -13.84 -15.73 -4.38
C ASN A 60 -12.42 -15.70 -3.83
N PRO A 61 -11.74 -14.52 -3.87
CA PRO A 61 -10.37 -14.44 -3.41
C PRO A 61 -10.26 -14.74 -1.92
N SER A 62 -9.26 -15.56 -1.56
CA SER A 62 -8.97 -15.97 -0.20
C SER A 62 -7.50 -15.77 0.11
N LEU A 63 -7.18 -15.08 1.22
CA LEU A 63 -5.79 -14.94 1.66
C LEU A 63 -5.13 -16.28 1.92
N ARG A 64 -5.85 -17.25 2.48
CA ARG A 64 -5.32 -18.60 2.74
C ARG A 64 -4.77 -19.28 1.49
N LYS A 65 -5.39 -19.01 0.31
CA LYS A 65 -4.98 -19.59 -0.96
C LYS A 65 -3.97 -18.74 -1.71
N LEU A 66 -4.13 -17.42 -1.64
CA LEU A 66 -3.44 -16.46 -2.50
C LEU A 66 -2.24 -15.78 -1.84
N LEU A 67 -2.06 -15.89 -0.52
CA LEU A 67 -0.89 -15.37 0.19
C LEU A 67 0.28 -16.35 -0.02
N PRO A 68 1.31 -15.96 -0.78
CA PRO A 68 2.48 -16.82 -0.97
C PRO A 68 3.40 -16.78 0.25
N ASP A 69 4.42 -17.63 0.26
CA ASP A 69 5.50 -17.50 1.23
C ASP A 69 6.23 -16.16 1.01
N PRO A 70 6.40 -15.32 2.03
CA PRO A 70 7.15 -14.07 1.90
C PRO A 70 8.56 -14.24 1.36
N SER A 71 9.22 -15.36 1.65
CA SER A 71 10.57 -15.68 1.15
C SER A 71 10.65 -15.81 -0.38
N SER A 72 9.50 -15.85 -1.08
CA SER A 72 9.47 -15.78 -2.55
C SER A 72 9.92 -14.42 -3.10
N MET A 73 9.82 -13.36 -2.28
CA MET A 73 10.30 -12.03 -2.65
C MET A 73 11.78 -11.90 -2.29
N GLN A 74 12.54 -11.36 -3.23
CA GLN A 74 13.99 -11.16 -3.04
C GLN A 74 14.27 -10.26 -1.83
N ASP A 75 15.29 -10.58 -1.04
CA ASP A 75 15.71 -9.91 0.19
C ASP A 75 14.69 -9.87 1.34
N MET A 76 13.50 -10.45 1.23
CA MET A 76 12.47 -10.38 2.27
C MET A 76 12.95 -10.96 3.61
N ASP A 77 13.56 -12.13 3.60
CA ASP A 77 14.08 -12.76 4.83
C ASP A 77 15.24 -11.98 5.42
N LYS A 78 16.07 -11.37 4.57
CA LYS A 78 17.18 -10.52 4.99
C LYS A 78 16.65 -9.25 5.65
N ALA A 79 15.66 -8.58 5.02
CA ALA A 79 15.00 -7.41 5.57
C ALA A 79 14.35 -7.71 6.94
N ALA A 80 13.60 -8.80 7.04
CA ALA A 80 12.96 -9.21 8.29
C ALA A 80 13.99 -9.44 9.42
N LYS A 81 15.11 -10.11 9.13
CA LYS A 81 16.18 -10.34 10.11
C LYS A 81 16.84 -9.04 10.56
N ILE A 82 17.16 -8.12 9.63
CA ILE A 82 17.79 -6.83 9.96
C ILE A 82 16.86 -6.03 10.87
N ILE A 83 15.60 -5.87 10.49
CA ILE A 83 14.61 -5.11 11.26
C ILE A 83 14.41 -5.74 12.64
N PHE A 84 14.22 -7.06 12.71
CA PHE A 84 13.99 -7.74 13.96
C PHE A 84 15.20 -7.66 14.91
N ASN A 85 16.43 -7.77 14.38
CA ASN A 85 17.66 -7.60 15.16
C ASN A 85 17.81 -6.15 15.67
N ALA A 86 17.42 -5.16 14.89
CA ALA A 86 17.43 -3.76 15.31
C ALA A 86 16.45 -3.52 16.46
N ILE A 87 15.24 -4.10 16.39
CA ILE A 87 14.24 -4.05 17.46
C ILE A 87 14.80 -4.73 18.74
N LYS A 88 15.34 -5.93 18.61
CA LYS A 88 15.93 -6.67 19.74
C LYS A 88 17.12 -5.94 20.36
N GLY A 89 17.89 -5.22 19.55
CA GLY A 89 19.04 -4.42 19.96
C GLY A 89 18.68 -3.04 20.49
N ASN A 90 17.40 -2.69 20.64
CA ASN A 90 16.90 -1.36 21.03
C ASN A 90 17.52 -0.23 20.19
N LYS A 91 17.74 -0.48 18.90
CA LYS A 91 18.25 0.53 17.96
C LYS A 91 17.17 1.56 17.67
N LYS A 92 17.60 2.80 17.45
CA LYS A 92 16.70 3.84 16.97
C LYS A 92 16.35 3.60 15.50
N ILE A 93 15.08 3.27 15.23
CA ILE A 93 14.58 2.94 13.91
C ILE A 93 13.67 4.07 13.45
N THR A 94 13.93 4.60 12.24
CA THR A 94 13.08 5.60 11.59
C THR A 94 12.46 5.00 10.32
N ILE A 95 11.15 5.15 10.17
CA ILE A 95 10.44 4.83 8.95
C ILE A 95 10.44 6.09 8.08
N PHE A 96 11.07 6.00 6.93
CA PHE A 96 11.02 7.04 5.91
C PHE A 96 9.91 6.68 4.91
N ALA A 97 8.80 7.40 4.95
CA ALA A 97 7.63 7.08 4.13
C ALA A 97 7.39 8.13 3.03
N ASP A 98 6.84 7.69 1.89
CA ASP A 98 6.24 8.64 0.98
C ASP A 98 5.02 9.32 1.63
N TYR A 99 4.66 10.49 1.12
CA TYR A 99 3.62 11.37 1.69
C TYR A 99 2.19 10.95 1.36
N ASP A 100 2.00 9.98 0.49
CA ASP A 100 0.68 9.53 0.04
C ASP A 100 0.07 8.43 0.92
N VAL A 101 -1.09 7.91 0.50
CA VAL A 101 -1.81 6.89 1.30
C VAL A 101 -1.03 5.58 1.37
N ASP A 102 -0.33 5.19 0.31
CA ASP A 102 0.41 3.93 0.28
C ASP A 102 1.60 3.99 1.24
N GLY A 103 2.39 5.07 1.20
CA GLY A 103 3.45 5.32 2.17
C GLY A 103 2.92 5.45 3.61
N ALA A 104 1.82 6.20 3.81
CA ALA A 104 1.24 6.39 5.14
C ALA A 104 0.71 5.08 5.75
N THR A 105 0.03 4.24 4.96
CA THR A 105 -0.48 2.93 5.44
C THR A 105 0.65 1.93 5.68
N SER A 106 1.70 1.96 4.86
CA SER A 106 2.91 1.16 5.04
C SER A 106 3.63 1.51 6.34
N ALA A 107 3.84 2.80 6.59
CA ALA A 107 4.44 3.26 7.84
C ALA A 107 3.59 2.89 9.06
N ALA A 108 2.28 3.11 9.00
CA ALA A 108 1.37 2.78 10.09
C ALA A 108 1.34 1.28 10.42
N GLN A 109 1.43 0.41 9.43
CA GLN A 109 1.54 -1.04 9.63
C GLN A 109 2.78 -1.39 10.46
N LEU A 110 3.96 -0.86 10.11
CA LEU A 110 5.20 -1.12 10.83
C LEU A 110 5.19 -0.56 12.26
N VAL A 111 4.74 0.68 12.44
CA VAL A 111 4.64 1.30 13.77
C VAL A 111 3.73 0.50 14.69
N LYS A 112 2.52 0.16 14.23
CA LYS A 112 1.56 -0.62 15.01
C LYS A 112 2.09 -2.02 15.33
N TRP A 113 2.81 -2.64 14.39
CA TRP A 113 3.42 -3.95 14.59
C TRP A 113 4.52 -3.89 15.66
N ALA A 114 5.42 -2.91 15.62
CA ALA A 114 6.53 -2.76 16.55
C ALA A 114 6.05 -2.50 18.00
N ARG A 115 4.94 -1.78 18.17
CA ARG A 115 4.34 -1.53 19.48
C ARG A 115 3.94 -2.79 20.25
N ASN A 116 3.65 -3.91 19.57
CA ASN A 116 3.40 -5.18 20.25
C ASN A 116 4.64 -5.71 20.98
N PHE A 117 5.82 -5.18 20.66
CA PHE A 117 7.10 -5.48 21.28
C PHE A 117 7.62 -4.32 22.14
N GLU A 118 6.75 -3.36 22.47
CA GLU A 118 7.08 -2.17 23.28
C GLU A 118 8.15 -1.26 22.63
N VAL A 119 8.23 -1.28 21.29
CA VAL A 119 9.16 -0.46 20.50
C VAL A 119 8.40 0.61 19.74
N GLU A 120 8.78 1.87 19.96
CA GLU A 120 8.28 2.99 19.18
C GLU A 120 9.20 3.27 17.99
N LEU A 121 8.62 3.35 16.79
CA LEU A 121 9.31 3.73 15.56
C LEU A 121 8.99 5.18 15.24
N GLU A 122 10.01 5.96 14.90
CA GLU A 122 9.80 7.32 14.40
C GLU A 122 9.33 7.30 12.95
N ILE A 123 8.43 8.21 12.58
CA ILE A 123 8.00 8.40 11.19
C ILE A 123 8.60 9.70 10.68
N TYR A 124 9.28 9.63 9.56
CA TYR A 124 9.77 10.77 8.80
C TYR A 124 9.15 10.75 7.40
N VAL A 125 8.45 11.84 7.05
CA VAL A 125 7.89 12.04 5.72
C VAL A 125 8.46 13.34 5.17
N PRO A 126 9.18 13.32 4.04
CA PRO A 126 9.79 14.52 3.49
C PRO A 126 8.73 15.54 3.07
N ASP A 127 9.04 16.81 3.29
CA ASP A 127 8.20 17.90 2.78
C ASP A 127 8.41 18.01 1.26
N ARG A 128 7.39 17.63 0.48
CA ARG A 128 7.46 17.61 -0.99
C ARG A 128 7.90 18.94 -1.60
N ILE A 129 7.54 20.06 -0.97
CA ILE A 129 7.82 21.40 -1.49
C ILE A 129 9.28 21.80 -1.23
N ARG A 130 9.81 21.40 -0.07
CA ARG A 130 11.15 21.79 0.39
C ARG A 130 12.22 20.77 0.06
N GLU A 131 11.88 19.49 0.16
CA GLU A 131 12.82 18.36 0.06
C GLU A 131 12.67 17.54 -1.22
N GLY A 132 11.54 17.70 -1.94
CA GLY A 132 11.26 16.94 -3.14
C GLY A 132 10.56 15.60 -2.89
N TYR A 133 10.70 14.67 -3.84
CA TYR A 133 10.11 13.34 -3.78
C TYR A 133 11.15 12.31 -3.35
N GLY A 134 10.78 11.46 -2.39
CA GLY A 134 11.58 10.32 -1.95
C GLY A 134 12.83 10.69 -1.13
N PRO A 135 13.72 9.71 -0.89
CA PRO A 135 14.94 9.91 -0.12
C PRO A 135 15.92 10.89 -0.77
N SER A 136 16.45 11.82 0.03
CA SER A 136 17.49 12.77 -0.37
C SER A 136 18.73 12.65 0.52
N ILE A 137 19.87 13.18 0.04
CA ILE A 137 21.12 13.23 0.81
C ILE A 137 20.93 14.04 2.10
N GLU A 138 20.21 15.16 2.00
CA GLU A 138 19.89 16.04 3.12
C GLU A 138 19.05 15.34 4.17
N ALA A 139 18.05 14.58 3.74
CA ALA A 139 17.19 13.81 4.64
C ALA A 139 17.99 12.75 5.40
N PHE A 140 18.84 11.97 4.74
CA PHE A 140 19.68 10.98 5.42
C PHE A 140 20.69 11.61 6.37
N ASN A 141 21.31 12.74 6.01
CA ASN A 141 22.15 13.51 6.92
C ASN A 141 21.38 13.95 8.17
N HIS A 142 20.14 14.43 8.00
CA HIS A 142 19.28 14.83 9.09
C HIS A 142 18.95 13.63 10.02
N LEU A 143 18.56 12.50 9.46
CA LEU A 143 18.24 11.29 10.21
C LEU A 143 19.46 10.75 10.98
N LYS A 144 20.63 10.70 10.34
CA LYS A 144 21.87 10.28 11.02
C LYS A 144 22.21 11.22 12.16
N LYS A 145 22.13 12.53 11.95
CA LYS A 145 22.37 13.53 13.00
C LYS A 145 21.41 13.40 14.17
N ASN A 146 20.18 12.97 13.91
CA ASN A 146 19.16 12.71 14.94
C ASN A 146 19.33 11.34 15.60
N GLY A 147 20.38 10.59 15.26
CA GLY A 147 20.76 9.33 15.91
C GLY A 147 20.01 8.11 15.38
N SER A 148 19.42 8.16 14.18
CA SER A 148 18.85 6.96 13.55
C SER A 148 19.95 5.92 13.29
N ASP A 149 19.75 4.69 13.73
CA ASP A 149 20.64 3.55 13.50
C ASP A 149 20.21 2.77 12.25
N LEU A 150 18.90 2.63 12.06
CA LEU A 150 18.27 1.97 10.91
C LEU A 150 17.18 2.86 10.33
N VAL A 151 17.19 3.04 9.02
CA VAL A 151 16.08 3.65 8.29
C VAL A 151 15.39 2.58 7.44
N ILE A 152 14.08 2.49 7.57
CA ILE A 152 13.23 1.65 6.71
C ILE A 152 12.50 2.58 5.77
N THR A 153 12.86 2.59 4.48
CA THR A 153 12.07 3.35 3.51
C THR A 153 10.85 2.54 3.09
N VAL A 154 9.69 3.16 3.01
CA VAL A 154 8.45 2.52 2.55
C VAL A 154 7.83 3.35 1.43
N ASP A 155 7.42 2.68 0.35
CA ASP A 155 6.81 3.29 -0.82
C ASP A 155 7.75 4.29 -1.54
N CYS A 156 9.04 4.15 -1.34
CA CYS A 156 10.09 4.93 -1.98
C CYS A 156 11.46 4.29 -1.74
N GLY A 157 12.46 4.73 -2.49
CA GLY A 157 13.84 4.34 -2.26
C GLY A 157 14.44 3.46 -3.35
N ALA A 158 13.65 2.66 -4.07
CA ALA A 158 14.17 1.76 -5.10
C ALA A 158 14.90 2.48 -6.25
N ALA A 159 14.54 3.72 -6.54
CA ALA A 159 15.19 4.56 -7.55
C ALA A 159 16.14 5.62 -6.95
N ALA A 160 16.36 5.63 -5.63
CA ALA A 160 17.13 6.67 -4.95
C ALA A 160 18.65 6.38 -4.86
N TYR A 161 19.27 5.97 -5.96
CA TYR A 161 20.66 5.48 -5.98
C TYR A 161 21.64 6.44 -5.30
N SER A 162 21.69 7.71 -5.70
CA SER A 162 22.63 8.70 -5.16
C SER A 162 22.43 8.97 -3.68
N ALA A 163 21.19 9.01 -3.22
CA ALA A 163 20.87 9.21 -1.81
C ALA A 163 21.31 8.01 -0.97
N LEU A 164 21.09 6.77 -1.46
CA LEU A 164 21.51 5.57 -0.75
C LEU A 164 23.03 5.40 -0.71
N VAL A 165 23.76 5.81 -1.75
CA VAL A 165 25.23 5.89 -1.72
C VAL A 165 25.70 6.85 -0.61
N ALA A 166 25.06 8.01 -0.48
CA ALA A 166 25.38 8.95 0.59
C ALA A 166 25.03 8.38 1.99
N ALA A 167 23.91 7.68 2.13
CA ALA A 167 23.55 7.02 3.39
C ALA A 167 24.58 5.95 3.79
N GLN A 168 25.08 5.17 2.84
CA GLN A 168 26.15 4.20 3.07
C GLN A 168 27.44 4.88 3.56
N ALA A 169 27.80 6.03 2.97
CA ALA A 169 28.98 6.81 3.39
C ALA A 169 28.83 7.39 4.81
N LEU A 170 27.60 7.53 5.30
CA LEU A 170 27.28 7.95 6.67
C LEU A 170 27.25 6.79 7.67
N ASP A 171 27.52 5.55 7.25
CA ASP A 171 27.33 4.35 8.05
C ASP A 171 25.90 4.29 8.64
N LEU A 172 24.89 4.55 7.79
CA LEU A 172 23.48 4.47 8.11
C LEU A 172 22.90 3.21 7.48
N SER A 173 22.36 2.32 8.32
CA SER A 173 21.71 1.09 7.86
C SER A 173 20.40 1.40 7.17
N ILE A 174 20.20 0.89 5.95
CA ILE A 174 18.97 1.14 5.15
C ILE A 174 18.34 -0.18 4.71
N VAL A 175 17.04 -0.30 4.95
CA VAL A 175 16.18 -1.33 4.37
C VAL A 175 15.13 -0.65 3.50
N VAL A 176 15.02 -1.06 2.24
CA VAL A 176 14.05 -0.51 1.28
C VAL A 176 12.89 -1.47 1.11
N ILE A 177 11.66 -0.97 1.28
CA ILE A 177 10.39 -1.69 1.04
C ILE A 177 9.60 -0.87 0.02
N ASP A 178 9.65 -1.27 -1.23
CA ASP A 178 9.13 -0.47 -2.33
C ASP A 178 8.42 -1.35 -3.37
N HIS A 179 7.71 -0.74 -4.31
CA HIS A 179 7.05 -1.41 -5.42
C HIS A 179 7.21 -0.66 -6.76
N HIS A 180 7.85 0.50 -6.74
CA HIS A 180 8.06 1.28 -7.95
C HIS A 180 8.98 0.56 -8.94
N LEU A 181 8.80 0.87 -10.23
CA LEU A 181 9.74 0.44 -11.26
C LEU A 181 11.12 0.99 -10.94
N MET A 182 12.14 0.20 -11.18
CA MET A 182 13.51 0.58 -10.92
C MET A 182 14.39 0.24 -12.11
N ASP A 183 15.51 0.94 -12.22
CA ASP A 183 16.54 0.67 -13.21
C ASP A 183 17.30 -0.63 -12.89
N ALA A 184 18.13 -1.09 -13.83
CA ALA A 184 18.96 -2.28 -13.64
C ALA A 184 20.02 -2.07 -12.53
N ASP A 185 20.42 -0.83 -12.28
CA ASP A 185 21.41 -0.48 -11.25
C ASP A 185 20.73 -0.46 -9.88
N MET A 186 21.07 -1.45 -9.05
CA MET A 186 20.51 -1.55 -7.70
C MET A 186 21.17 -0.57 -6.75
N PRO A 187 20.39 0.27 -6.03
CA PRO A 187 20.94 1.16 -5.03
C PRO A 187 21.51 0.36 -3.84
N PRO A 188 22.59 0.85 -3.21
CA PRO A 188 23.24 0.17 -2.10
C PRO A 188 22.41 0.26 -0.83
N ALA A 189 21.54 -0.73 -0.60
CA ALA A 189 20.80 -0.93 0.65
C ALA A 189 21.24 -2.24 1.30
N GLU A 190 21.11 -2.37 2.62
CA GLU A 190 21.38 -3.65 3.28
C GLU A 190 20.37 -4.73 2.82
N ALA A 191 19.11 -4.35 2.62
CA ALA A 191 18.12 -5.18 1.96
C ALA A 191 17.20 -4.29 1.13
N LEU A 192 16.82 -4.76 -0.07
CA LEU A 192 15.88 -4.07 -0.95
C LEU A 192 14.79 -5.06 -1.37
N VAL A 193 13.62 -4.92 -0.78
CA VAL A 193 12.43 -5.70 -1.11
C VAL A 193 11.57 -4.90 -2.08
N ASN A 194 11.55 -5.35 -3.33
CA ASN A 194 10.73 -4.76 -4.38
C ASN A 194 10.37 -5.82 -5.42
N PRO A 195 9.10 -6.16 -5.65
CA PRO A 195 8.70 -7.17 -6.61
C PRO A 195 8.90 -6.75 -8.07
N ASN A 196 9.32 -5.50 -8.34
CA ASN A 196 9.70 -5.00 -9.65
C ASN A 196 11.22 -5.01 -9.90
N ARG A 197 11.99 -5.61 -9.00
CA ARG A 197 13.42 -5.89 -9.24
C ARG A 197 13.58 -6.88 -10.40
N ILE A 198 14.66 -6.74 -11.16
CA ILE A 198 14.96 -7.61 -12.29
C ILE A 198 15.23 -9.08 -11.87
N ASP A 199 15.74 -9.26 -10.65
CA ASP A 199 16.08 -10.56 -10.05
C ASP A 199 14.98 -11.12 -9.12
N ASP A 200 13.84 -10.43 -8.98
CA ASP A 200 12.69 -10.94 -8.23
C ASP A 200 11.86 -11.92 -9.07
N SER A 201 11.56 -13.07 -8.51
CA SER A 201 10.79 -14.13 -9.17
C SER A 201 9.42 -14.39 -8.53
N SER A 202 9.01 -13.58 -7.57
CA SER A 202 7.77 -13.75 -6.80
C SER A 202 6.49 -13.64 -7.64
N LYS A 203 6.55 -12.93 -8.78
CA LYS A 203 5.38 -12.57 -9.61
C LYS A 203 4.38 -11.66 -8.90
N LEU A 204 4.84 -10.93 -7.88
CA LEU A 204 4.03 -10.01 -7.08
C LEU A 204 4.17 -8.55 -7.52
N ASN A 205 4.66 -8.30 -8.71
CA ASN A 205 4.88 -6.97 -9.30
C ASN A 205 3.63 -6.07 -9.39
N HIS A 206 2.48 -6.60 -9.02
CA HIS A 206 1.22 -5.86 -8.96
C HIS A 206 0.85 -5.37 -7.54
N LEU A 207 1.67 -5.65 -6.52
CA LEU A 207 1.43 -5.16 -5.17
C LEU A 207 1.72 -3.65 -5.08
N ALA A 208 0.94 -2.96 -4.25
CA ALA A 208 1.27 -1.66 -3.69
C ALA A 208 2.29 -1.81 -2.55
N ALA A 209 2.96 -0.74 -2.12
CA ALA A 209 3.89 -0.81 -1.00
C ALA A 209 3.22 -1.28 0.30
N ALA A 210 1.96 -0.93 0.54
CA ALA A 210 1.18 -1.46 1.67
C ALA A 210 1.02 -2.99 1.62
N GLY A 211 0.90 -3.56 0.41
CA GLY A 211 0.88 -5.00 0.20
C GLY A 211 2.25 -5.65 0.44
N VAL A 212 3.33 -5.03 -0.04
CA VAL A 212 4.72 -5.48 0.21
C VAL A 212 5.03 -5.40 1.71
N THR A 213 4.63 -4.32 2.37
CA THR A 213 4.78 -4.15 3.82
C THR A 213 3.99 -5.21 4.59
N PHE A 214 2.77 -5.55 4.16
CA PHE A 214 2.01 -6.64 4.77
C PHE A 214 2.75 -7.98 4.65
N MET A 215 3.37 -8.28 3.50
CA MET A 215 4.23 -9.46 3.33
C MET A 215 5.45 -9.42 4.27
N LEU A 216 6.05 -8.24 4.47
CA LEU A 216 7.12 -8.06 5.45
C LEU A 216 6.63 -8.35 6.88
N LEU A 217 5.43 -7.91 7.27
CA LEU A 217 4.87 -8.25 8.59
C LEU A 217 4.70 -9.78 8.77
N VAL A 218 4.34 -10.50 7.71
CA VAL A 218 4.28 -11.98 7.75
C VAL A 218 5.67 -12.57 8.01
N ALA A 219 6.70 -12.05 7.33
CA ALA A 219 8.09 -12.48 7.53
C ALA A 219 8.60 -12.12 8.94
N LEU A 220 8.29 -10.92 9.44
CA LEU A 220 8.65 -10.47 10.79
C LEU A 220 7.97 -11.32 11.88
N ASN A 221 6.68 -11.66 11.72
CA ASN A 221 6.00 -12.57 12.64
C ASN A 221 6.62 -13.97 12.63
N ARG A 222 7.11 -14.44 11.48
CA ARG A 222 7.84 -15.71 11.38
C ARG A 222 9.17 -15.65 12.14
N GLU A 223 9.92 -14.56 11.98
CA GLU A 223 11.18 -14.32 12.70
C GLU A 223 10.95 -14.23 14.22
N ALA A 224 9.91 -13.49 14.64
CA ALA A 224 9.54 -13.39 16.06
C ALA A 224 9.20 -14.77 16.68
N ARG A 225 8.46 -15.63 15.95
CA ARG A 225 8.16 -17.01 16.39
C ARG A 225 9.43 -17.85 16.49
N ALA A 226 10.32 -17.75 15.51
CA ALA A 226 11.59 -18.51 15.50
C ALA A 226 12.48 -18.14 16.68
N GLN A 227 12.40 -16.89 17.17
CA GLN A 227 13.13 -16.41 18.33
C GLN A 227 12.34 -16.49 19.65
N ASN A 228 11.19 -17.18 19.67
CA ASN A 228 10.32 -17.38 20.84
C ASN A 228 9.82 -16.08 21.50
N PHE A 229 9.62 -15.04 20.73
CA PHE A 229 9.01 -13.81 21.23
C PHE A 229 7.53 -14.03 21.57
N LYS A 230 7.07 -13.32 22.62
CA LYS A 230 5.67 -13.29 23.03
C LYS A 230 4.94 -12.12 22.38
N ASN A 231 3.61 -12.11 22.48
CA ASN A 231 2.75 -11.00 22.00
C ASN A 231 2.82 -10.76 20.48
N ILE A 232 3.03 -11.84 19.71
CA ILE A 232 3.03 -11.75 18.24
C ILE A 232 1.63 -11.35 17.77
N PRO A 233 1.46 -10.22 17.05
CA PRO A 233 0.16 -9.72 16.67
C PRO A 233 -0.55 -10.59 15.63
N ASP A 234 -1.88 -10.57 15.64
CA ASP A 234 -2.69 -11.12 14.55
C ASP A 234 -2.65 -10.15 13.37
N LEU A 235 -2.07 -10.58 12.26
CA LEU A 235 -1.93 -9.74 11.08
C LEU A 235 -3.25 -9.45 10.36
N PHE A 236 -4.32 -10.15 10.69
CA PHE A 236 -5.64 -9.80 10.17
C PHE A 236 -6.07 -8.38 10.58
N ASP A 237 -5.61 -7.89 11.72
CA ASP A 237 -5.95 -6.55 12.21
C ASP A 237 -5.25 -5.41 11.44
N TYR A 238 -4.32 -5.74 10.54
CA TYR A 238 -3.59 -4.77 9.70
C TYR A 238 -4.13 -4.71 8.25
N LEU A 239 -5.09 -5.59 7.92
CA LEU A 239 -5.63 -5.68 6.56
C LEU A 239 -6.44 -4.48 6.13
N ASP A 240 -7.01 -3.72 7.05
CA ASP A 240 -7.67 -2.45 6.75
C ASP A 240 -6.69 -1.43 6.15
N LEU A 241 -5.50 -1.30 6.75
CA LEU A 241 -4.42 -0.44 6.26
C LEU A 241 -3.88 -0.95 4.91
N ALA A 242 -3.57 -2.25 4.82
CA ALA A 242 -3.09 -2.84 3.57
C ALA A 242 -4.10 -2.67 2.42
N ALA A 243 -5.40 -2.82 2.69
CA ALA A 243 -6.45 -2.62 1.70
C ALA A 243 -6.59 -1.14 1.29
N LEU A 244 -6.48 -0.22 2.25
CA LEU A 244 -6.57 1.22 1.97
C LEU A 244 -5.43 1.67 1.05
N GLY A 245 -4.17 1.34 1.34
CA GLY A 245 -3.02 1.63 0.48
C GLY A 245 -3.20 1.02 -0.91
N THR A 246 -3.49 -0.29 -0.98
CA THR A 246 -3.73 -1.02 -2.24
C THR A 246 -4.80 -0.36 -3.12
N ILE A 247 -5.91 0.14 -2.54
CA ILE A 247 -6.97 0.80 -3.30
C ILE A 247 -6.53 2.18 -3.76
N CYS A 248 -5.87 2.95 -2.89
CA CYS A 248 -5.52 4.35 -3.17
C CYS A 248 -4.36 4.48 -4.17
N ASP A 249 -3.45 3.52 -4.19
CA ASP A 249 -2.36 3.44 -5.17
C ASP A 249 -2.83 2.96 -6.57
N VAL A 250 -4.11 2.58 -6.68
CA VAL A 250 -4.76 2.22 -7.95
C VAL A 250 -4.13 1.01 -8.66
N VAL A 251 -3.43 0.16 -7.93
CA VAL A 251 -2.84 -1.07 -8.48
C VAL A 251 -3.92 -2.08 -8.92
N PRO A 252 -3.60 -2.98 -9.86
CA PRO A 252 -4.55 -3.97 -10.35
C PRO A 252 -5.12 -4.86 -9.23
N LEU A 253 -6.44 -4.90 -9.05
CA LEU A 253 -7.12 -5.74 -8.07
C LEU A 253 -7.27 -7.18 -8.58
N LYS A 254 -6.14 -7.88 -8.69
CA LYS A 254 -6.03 -9.30 -9.05
C LYS A 254 -5.25 -10.08 -7.99
N GLY A 255 -5.35 -11.40 -7.98
CA GLY A 255 -4.58 -12.27 -7.08
C GLY A 255 -4.61 -11.79 -5.63
N LEU A 256 -3.42 -11.63 -5.04
CA LEU A 256 -3.25 -11.24 -3.64
C LEU A 256 -3.86 -9.86 -3.32
N ASN A 257 -3.71 -8.85 -4.20
CA ASN A 257 -4.33 -7.52 -3.99
C ASN A 257 -5.84 -7.63 -3.79
N ARG A 258 -6.50 -8.45 -4.61
CA ARG A 258 -7.94 -8.64 -4.50
C ARG A 258 -8.34 -9.33 -3.19
N ALA A 259 -7.52 -10.28 -2.72
CA ALA A 259 -7.74 -10.95 -1.45
C ALA A 259 -7.53 -10.01 -0.24
N ILE A 260 -6.47 -9.20 -0.27
CA ILE A 260 -6.20 -8.16 0.74
C ILE A 260 -7.38 -7.19 0.82
N VAL A 261 -7.81 -6.65 -0.33
CA VAL A 261 -8.91 -5.68 -0.38
C VAL A 261 -10.22 -6.31 0.11
N LYS A 262 -10.58 -7.51 -0.37
CA LYS A 262 -11.83 -8.19 0.05
C LYS A 262 -11.87 -8.43 1.55
N GLN A 263 -10.77 -8.86 2.14
CA GLN A 263 -10.69 -9.14 3.57
C GLN A 263 -10.51 -7.85 4.38
N GLY A 264 -9.68 -6.93 3.90
CA GLY A 264 -9.42 -5.66 4.59
C GLY A 264 -10.66 -4.79 4.72
N LEU A 265 -11.53 -4.72 3.70
CA LEU A 265 -12.80 -4.00 3.81
C LEU A 265 -13.72 -4.57 4.90
N LYS A 266 -13.65 -5.88 5.19
CA LYS A 266 -14.39 -6.47 6.32
C LYS A 266 -13.76 -6.06 7.66
N VAL A 267 -12.42 -6.02 7.75
CA VAL A 267 -11.71 -5.55 8.94
C VAL A 267 -11.99 -4.07 9.16
N PHE A 268 -11.93 -3.27 8.12
CA PHE A 268 -12.25 -1.85 8.13
C PHE A 268 -13.63 -1.58 8.74
N SER A 269 -14.63 -2.40 8.39
CA SER A 269 -16.00 -2.29 8.93
C SER A 269 -16.11 -2.64 10.42
N ARG A 270 -15.06 -3.18 11.06
CA ARG A 270 -15.01 -3.39 12.52
C ARG A 270 -14.62 -2.10 13.27
N GLU A 271 -14.15 -1.08 12.55
CA GLU A 271 -13.74 0.23 13.10
C GLU A 271 -12.69 0.12 14.23
N SER A 272 -11.80 -0.87 14.14
CA SER A 272 -10.77 -1.12 15.16
C SER A 272 -9.63 -0.11 15.11
N ASN A 273 -9.30 0.42 13.93
CA ASN A 273 -8.31 1.48 13.80
C ASN A 273 -8.91 2.84 14.19
N ILE A 274 -8.41 3.43 15.28
CA ILE A 274 -8.93 4.68 15.86
C ILE A 274 -8.79 5.84 14.87
N GLY A 275 -7.69 5.91 14.12
CA GLY A 275 -7.46 6.95 13.12
C GLY A 275 -8.45 6.86 11.97
N LEU A 276 -8.62 5.67 11.37
CA LEU A 276 -9.61 5.44 10.32
C LEU A 276 -11.03 5.72 10.80
N LYS A 277 -11.37 5.28 12.02
CA LYS A 277 -12.67 5.56 12.63
C LYS A 277 -12.90 7.07 12.79
N SER A 278 -11.92 7.82 13.26
CA SER A 278 -12.03 9.29 13.42
C SER A 278 -12.23 9.97 12.07
N LEU A 279 -11.52 9.53 11.03
CA LEU A 279 -11.67 10.08 9.68
C LEU A 279 -13.04 9.72 9.08
N MET A 280 -13.56 8.52 9.33
CA MET A 280 -14.93 8.14 8.93
C MET A 280 -16.00 9.01 9.59
N VAL A 281 -15.85 9.30 10.88
CA VAL A 281 -16.76 10.21 11.61
C VAL A 281 -16.73 11.61 11.00
N GLU A 282 -15.54 12.16 10.78
CA GLU A 282 -15.36 13.50 10.20
C GLU A 282 -15.98 13.62 8.80
N THR A 283 -15.89 12.55 8.01
CA THR A 283 -16.43 12.51 6.64
C THR A 283 -17.87 12.03 6.56
N ASN A 284 -18.53 11.75 7.68
CA ASN A 284 -19.86 11.13 7.75
C ASN A 284 -19.96 9.82 6.92
N THR A 285 -18.85 9.07 6.84
CA THR A 285 -18.78 7.79 6.14
C THR A 285 -19.28 6.68 7.06
N LYS A 286 -20.22 5.88 6.56
CA LYS A 286 -20.85 4.78 7.33
C LYS A 286 -20.46 3.42 6.77
N SER A 287 -20.34 2.42 7.65
CA SER A 287 -20.22 1.02 7.25
C SER A 287 -21.48 0.52 6.51
N PRO A 288 -21.33 -0.42 5.54
CA PRO A 288 -20.09 -1.08 5.15
C PRO A 288 -19.20 -0.19 4.26
N ILE A 289 -17.90 -0.23 4.52
CA ILE A 289 -16.90 0.49 3.73
C ILE A 289 -16.69 -0.21 2.38
N THR A 290 -16.60 0.59 1.33
CA THR A 290 -16.42 0.14 -0.05
C THR A 290 -15.12 0.73 -0.64
N PRO A 291 -14.62 0.19 -1.77
CA PRO A 291 -13.48 0.80 -2.47
C PRO A 291 -13.70 2.27 -2.83
N TYR A 292 -14.94 2.69 -3.08
CA TYR A 292 -15.28 4.09 -3.32
C TYR A 292 -14.93 4.97 -2.11
N HIS A 293 -15.32 4.54 -0.91
CA HIS A 293 -15.02 5.29 0.31
C HIS A 293 -13.51 5.42 0.52
N CYS A 294 -12.74 4.35 0.28
CA CYS A 294 -11.28 4.38 0.37
C CYS A 294 -10.66 5.34 -0.65
N GLY A 295 -10.97 5.17 -1.95
CA GLY A 295 -10.29 5.89 -3.02
C GLY A 295 -10.78 7.32 -3.23
N PHE A 296 -12.04 7.65 -2.90
CA PHE A 296 -12.64 8.96 -3.21
C PHE A 296 -13.06 9.79 -2.00
N VAL A 297 -13.09 9.19 -0.81
CA VAL A 297 -13.45 9.91 0.43
C VAL A 297 -12.27 10.00 1.39
N LEU A 298 -11.74 8.85 1.83
CA LEU A 298 -10.70 8.82 2.87
C LEU A 298 -9.30 9.11 2.28
N GLY A 299 -8.94 8.44 1.19
CA GLY A 299 -7.63 8.59 0.54
C GLY A 299 -7.29 10.02 0.15
N PRO A 300 -8.18 10.80 -0.52
CA PRO A 300 -7.91 12.18 -0.87
C PRO A 300 -7.59 13.10 0.32
N ARG A 301 -8.14 12.80 1.50
CA ARG A 301 -7.86 13.54 2.73
C ARG A 301 -6.47 13.25 3.27
N ILE A 302 -6.09 11.98 3.32
CA ILE A 302 -4.74 11.57 3.73
C ILE A 302 -3.72 12.18 2.77
N ASN A 303 -3.93 12.07 1.46
CA ASN A 303 -3.06 12.67 0.43
C ASN A 303 -2.96 14.20 0.50
N ALA A 304 -3.98 14.87 1.05
CA ALA A 304 -3.95 16.32 1.18
C ALA A 304 -2.93 16.79 2.24
N GLY A 305 -2.65 15.99 3.26
CA GLY A 305 -1.63 16.26 4.28
C GLY A 305 -0.24 16.52 3.68
N GLY A 306 0.16 15.70 2.70
CA GLY A 306 1.44 15.83 2.00
C GLY A 306 1.57 17.05 1.08
N ARG A 307 0.49 17.80 0.85
CA ARG A 307 0.48 18.96 -0.08
C ARG A 307 0.56 20.33 0.61
N ILE A 308 0.34 20.41 1.93
CA ILE A 308 0.24 21.68 2.68
C ILE A 308 1.10 21.62 3.97
N GLY A 309 2.33 21.14 3.86
CA GLY A 309 3.37 21.38 4.88
C GLY A 309 3.28 20.56 6.18
N LYS A 310 2.50 19.46 6.21
CA LYS A 310 2.45 18.51 7.32
C LYS A 310 2.34 17.08 6.79
N ALA A 311 3.36 16.65 6.09
CA ALA A 311 3.39 15.40 5.33
C ALA A 311 3.15 14.15 6.21
N ASN A 312 3.56 14.16 7.47
CA ASN A 312 3.46 13.03 8.40
C ASN A 312 2.05 12.81 9.01
N ILE A 313 1.13 13.81 8.95
CA ILE A 313 -0.19 13.70 9.61
C ILE A 313 -0.97 12.45 9.17
N GLY A 314 -0.89 12.07 7.89
CA GLY A 314 -1.56 10.88 7.38
C GLY A 314 -1.10 9.61 8.08
N ALA A 315 0.22 9.40 8.14
CA ALA A 315 0.81 8.24 8.80
C ALA A 315 0.60 8.27 10.33
N GLU A 316 0.69 9.45 10.95
CA GLU A 316 0.40 9.64 12.38
C GLU A 316 -1.06 9.34 12.72
N LEU A 317 -2.02 9.81 11.91
CA LEU A 317 -3.43 9.47 12.07
C LEU A 317 -3.66 7.96 12.07
N LEU A 318 -3.08 7.26 11.08
CA LEU A 318 -3.31 5.84 10.88
C LEU A 318 -2.62 4.95 11.92
N SER A 319 -1.55 5.46 12.56
CA SER A 319 -0.76 4.73 13.56
C SER A 319 -1.09 5.08 15.01
N THR A 320 -1.77 6.21 15.28
CA THR A 320 -2.04 6.64 16.66
C THR A 320 -3.03 5.74 17.39
N GLU A 321 -2.80 5.55 18.69
CA GLU A 321 -3.75 4.94 19.62
C GLU A 321 -4.44 5.98 20.54
N ASN A 322 -4.04 7.23 20.40
CA ASN A 322 -4.64 8.33 21.16
C ASN A 322 -5.86 8.89 20.42
N ARG A 323 -7.04 8.69 21.02
CA ARG A 323 -8.32 9.13 20.42
C ARG A 323 -8.40 10.66 20.19
N GLN A 324 -7.84 11.46 21.09
CA GLN A 324 -7.89 12.93 20.96
C GLN A 324 -7.00 13.38 19.79
N LEU A 325 -5.80 12.80 19.66
CA LEU A 325 -4.92 13.06 18.52
C LEU A 325 -5.55 12.60 17.21
N ALA A 326 -6.18 11.42 17.18
CA ALA A 326 -6.86 10.92 15.99
C ALA A 326 -7.97 11.88 15.51
N ILE A 327 -8.79 12.40 16.41
CA ILE A 327 -9.83 13.40 16.08
C ILE A 327 -9.18 14.67 15.52
N LYS A 328 -8.15 15.19 16.18
CA LYS A 328 -7.44 16.39 15.73
C LYS A 328 -6.85 16.22 14.33
N TYR A 329 -6.20 15.08 14.06
CA TYR A 329 -5.60 14.81 12.77
C TYR A 329 -6.65 14.61 11.67
N ALA A 330 -7.77 13.92 11.97
CA ALA A 330 -8.86 13.74 11.03
C ALA A 330 -9.49 15.10 10.61
N GLN A 331 -9.74 15.99 11.56
CA GLN A 331 -10.24 17.33 11.30
C GLN A 331 -9.27 18.17 10.47
N GLU A 332 -7.98 18.13 10.79
CA GLU A 332 -6.97 18.85 10.02
C GLU A 332 -6.87 18.34 8.57
N LEU A 333 -6.90 17.02 8.35
CA LEU A 333 -6.88 16.44 7.01
C LEU A 333 -8.14 16.79 6.20
N ASP A 334 -9.31 16.82 6.82
CA ASP A 334 -10.54 17.25 6.15
C ASP A 334 -10.50 18.74 5.76
N ARG A 335 -10.03 19.59 6.68
CA ARG A 335 -9.82 21.04 6.44
C ARG A 335 -8.89 21.26 5.24
N VAL A 336 -7.72 20.64 5.26
CA VAL A 336 -6.69 20.73 4.21
C VAL A 336 -7.20 20.22 2.86
N ASN A 337 -7.94 19.12 2.85
CA ASN A 337 -8.55 18.60 1.63
C ASN A 337 -9.62 19.55 1.08
N SER A 338 -10.39 20.20 1.94
CA SER A 338 -11.40 21.20 1.54
C SER A 338 -10.74 22.43 0.91
N GLU A 339 -9.64 22.93 1.48
CA GLU A 339 -8.85 24.02 0.91
C GLU A 339 -8.27 23.65 -0.47
N ARG A 340 -7.74 22.44 -0.60
CA ARG A 340 -7.26 21.92 -1.89
C ARG A 340 -8.36 21.92 -2.96
N ARG A 341 -9.58 21.48 -2.61
CA ARG A 341 -10.72 21.46 -3.55
C ARG A 341 -11.10 22.86 -4.00
N ILE A 342 -11.17 23.82 -3.07
CA ILE A 342 -11.47 25.23 -3.38
C ILE A 342 -10.43 25.80 -4.36
N LEU A 343 -9.15 25.45 -4.18
CA LEU A 343 -8.09 25.90 -5.09
C LEU A 343 -8.24 25.27 -6.48
N GLN A 344 -8.59 23.97 -6.54
CA GLN A 344 -8.79 23.26 -7.80
C GLN A 344 -9.99 23.79 -8.61
N ASP A 345 -11.07 24.19 -7.93
CA ASP A 345 -12.29 24.74 -8.56
C ASP A 345 -12.08 26.16 -9.11
N LYS A 346 -10.98 26.84 -8.74
CA LYS A 346 -10.61 28.19 -9.23
C LYS A 346 -9.73 28.17 -10.48
N ILE A 347 -9.22 27.01 -10.87
CA ILE A 347 -8.37 26.79 -12.05
C ILE A 347 -9.22 26.29 -13.22
#